data_5c17bc4d4504bbec0631f1a2d343c3db
#
_entry.id   5c17bc4d4504bbec0631f1a2d343c3db
#
_cell.length_a   1.000
_cell.length_b   1.000
_cell.length_c   1.000
_cell.angle_alpha   90.00
_cell.angle_beta   90.00
_cell.angle_gamma   90.00
#
_symmetry.space_group_name_H-M   'P 1'
#
loop_
_entity.id
_entity.type
_entity.pdbx_description
1 polymer ?
#
loop_
_entity_poly.entity_id
_entity_poly.type
_entity_poly.pdbx_seq_one_letter_code
_entity_poly.pdbx_strand_id
1 'polypeptide(L)'
;MIRVTSSRTLFCVAYFKKVAREKREYREAMERVKALPEDYRFVYDKIQHYMWNHVAGDGMDMTVVLADLVDLFEQGAAAGRDVLDVTGEDVAAFCDDLLTGAKTYQSTKQDALNRAIMGKLGSNRP
;
A
#
# COMPACT_ATOMS: atom_id res chain seq x y z
N MET A 1 -17.05 -18.89 -34.21
CA MET A 1 -17.23 -19.74 -33.06
C MET A 1 -16.22 -19.46 -31.95
N ILE A 2 -14.97 -19.48 -32.30
CA ILE A 2 -13.88 -19.24 -31.36
C ILE A 2 -13.90 -17.82 -30.80
N ARG A 3 -14.49 -16.89 -31.55
CA ARG A 3 -14.48 -15.47 -31.17
C ARG A 3 -15.34 -15.12 -29.97
N VAL A 4 -16.39 -15.89 -29.74
CA VAL A 4 -17.30 -15.64 -28.62
C VAL A 4 -16.59 -15.88 -27.30
N THR A 5 -15.67 -16.85 -27.26
CA THR A 5 -14.90 -17.17 -26.07
C THR A 5 -13.68 -16.30 -25.88
N SER A 6 -13.20 -15.62 -26.94
CA SER A 6 -11.97 -14.83 -26.85
C SER A 6 -12.08 -13.66 -25.90
N SER A 7 -13.24 -13.04 -25.79
CA SER A 7 -13.48 -11.93 -24.87
C SER A 7 -13.32 -12.37 -23.40
N ARG A 8 -13.95 -13.49 -23.05
CA ARG A 8 -13.81 -14.07 -21.71
C ARG A 8 -12.39 -14.56 -21.44
N THR A 9 -11.78 -15.18 -22.45
CA THR A 9 -10.41 -15.67 -22.34
C THR A 9 -9.45 -14.51 -22.10
N LEU A 10 -9.61 -13.39 -22.82
CA LEU A 10 -8.79 -12.21 -22.62
C LEU A 10 -8.97 -11.61 -21.23
N PHE A 11 -10.20 -11.57 -20.74
CA PHE A 11 -10.48 -11.08 -19.40
C PHE A 11 -9.81 -11.96 -18.34
N CYS A 12 -9.91 -13.28 -18.46
CA CYS A 12 -9.29 -14.22 -17.55
C CYS A 12 -7.76 -14.11 -17.59
N VAL A 13 -7.17 -13.98 -18.77
CA VAL A 13 -5.72 -13.81 -18.91
C VAL A 13 -5.27 -12.52 -18.26
N ALA A 14 -5.99 -11.42 -18.45
CA ALA A 14 -5.68 -10.15 -17.82
C ALA A 14 -5.77 -10.25 -16.30
N TYR A 15 -6.79 -10.93 -15.78
CA TYR A 15 -6.96 -11.15 -14.35
C TYR A 15 -5.80 -11.97 -13.77
N PHE A 16 -5.43 -13.07 -14.42
CA PHE A 16 -4.32 -13.92 -13.97
C PHE A 16 -2.99 -13.18 -14.02
N LYS A 17 -2.77 -12.35 -15.04
CA LYS A 17 -1.56 -11.52 -15.12
C LYS A 17 -1.49 -10.53 -13.98
N LYS A 18 -2.61 -9.93 -13.62
CA LYS A 18 -2.69 -9.00 -12.48
C LYS A 18 -2.37 -9.71 -11.17
N VAL A 19 -2.99 -10.86 -10.93
CA VAL A 19 -2.76 -11.64 -9.70
C VAL A 19 -1.31 -12.10 -9.63
N ALA A 20 -0.74 -12.58 -10.75
CA ALA A 20 0.66 -13.02 -10.79
C ALA A 20 1.62 -11.87 -10.50
N ARG A 21 1.31 -10.66 -11.01
CA ARG A 21 2.12 -9.46 -10.74
C ARG A 21 2.04 -9.06 -9.28
N GLU A 22 0.86 -9.08 -8.69
CA GLU A 22 0.68 -8.76 -7.26
C GLU A 22 1.43 -9.76 -6.37
N LYS A 23 1.38 -11.04 -6.70
CA LYS A 23 2.13 -12.06 -5.97
C LYS A 23 3.63 -11.87 -6.09
N ARG A 24 4.11 -11.46 -7.26
CA ARG A 24 5.53 -11.20 -7.49
C ARG A 24 5.98 -9.98 -6.70
N GLU A 25 5.21 -8.90 -6.73
CA GLU A 25 5.49 -7.69 -5.96
C GLU A 25 5.54 -7.98 -4.46
N TYR A 26 4.61 -8.81 -3.97
CA TYR A 26 4.60 -9.23 -2.58
C TYR A 26 5.85 -10.03 -2.22
N ARG A 27 6.26 -10.96 -3.08
CA ARG A 27 7.47 -11.75 -2.87
C ARG A 27 8.73 -10.87 -2.86
N GLU A 28 8.80 -9.92 -3.79
CA GLU A 28 9.91 -8.96 -3.84
C GLU A 28 9.97 -8.12 -2.57
N ALA A 29 8.81 -7.65 -2.09
CA ALA A 29 8.74 -6.92 -0.84
C ALA A 29 9.20 -7.77 0.35
N MET A 30 8.81 -9.05 0.41
CA MET A 30 9.24 -9.96 1.45
C MET A 30 10.74 -10.23 1.40
N GLU A 31 11.32 -10.35 0.20
CA GLU A 31 12.78 -10.48 0.04
C GLU A 31 13.49 -9.24 0.57
N ARG A 32 12.97 -8.05 0.31
CA ARG A 32 13.53 -6.81 0.82
C ARG A 32 13.47 -6.77 2.35
N VAL A 33 12.35 -7.21 2.94
CA VAL A 33 12.21 -7.30 4.39
C VAL A 33 13.22 -8.28 4.98
N LYS A 34 13.42 -9.43 4.35
CA LYS A 34 14.40 -10.41 4.83
C LYS A 34 15.84 -9.89 4.78
N ALA A 35 16.12 -8.98 3.88
CA ALA A 35 17.44 -8.35 3.76
C ALA A 35 17.68 -7.27 4.81
N LEU A 36 16.66 -6.82 5.52
CA LEU A 36 16.80 -5.82 6.58
C LEU A 36 17.55 -6.41 7.80
N PRO A 37 18.22 -5.56 8.60
CA PRO A 37 18.77 -5.98 9.89
C PRO A 37 17.71 -6.61 10.79
N GLU A 38 18.13 -7.45 11.71
CA GLU A 38 17.23 -8.22 12.58
C GLU A 38 16.23 -7.34 13.34
N ASP A 39 16.70 -6.23 13.91
CA ASP A 39 15.85 -5.33 14.68
C ASP A 39 14.75 -4.71 13.78
N TYR A 40 15.12 -4.35 12.55
CA TYR A 40 14.15 -3.82 11.59
C TYR A 40 13.13 -4.87 11.21
N ARG A 41 13.55 -6.12 11.00
CA ARG A 41 12.62 -7.21 10.68
C ARG A 41 11.64 -7.47 11.81
N PHE A 42 12.13 -7.45 13.03
CA PHE A 42 11.29 -7.66 14.21
C PHE A 42 10.21 -6.58 14.31
N VAL A 43 10.60 -5.32 14.18
CA VAL A 43 9.64 -4.20 14.25
C VAL A 43 8.67 -4.23 13.08
N TYR A 44 9.16 -4.54 11.88
CA TYR A 44 8.28 -4.68 10.71
C TYR A 44 7.21 -5.74 10.94
N ASP A 45 7.58 -6.89 11.47
CA ASP A 45 6.64 -7.97 11.74
C ASP A 45 5.56 -7.54 12.72
N LYS A 46 5.94 -6.87 13.79
CA LYS A 46 5.01 -6.36 14.79
C LYS A 46 4.07 -5.30 14.21
N ILE A 47 4.58 -4.39 13.41
CA ILE A 47 3.78 -3.36 12.74
C ILE A 47 2.80 -4.00 11.77
N GLN A 48 3.24 -4.98 10.99
CA GLN A 48 2.38 -5.66 10.04
C GLN A 48 1.19 -6.31 10.74
N HIS A 49 1.43 -7.02 11.83
CA HIS A 49 0.37 -7.65 12.61
C HIS A 49 -0.58 -6.63 13.22
N TYR A 50 -0.04 -5.55 13.77
CA TYR A 50 -0.85 -4.48 14.34
C TYR A 50 -1.79 -3.87 13.30
N MET A 51 -1.24 -3.55 12.12
CA MET A 51 -2.03 -2.93 11.05
C MET A 51 -3.11 -3.85 10.52
N TRP A 52 -2.79 -5.12 10.28
CA TRP A 52 -3.79 -6.07 9.79
C TRP A 52 -4.96 -6.23 10.77
N ASN A 53 -4.68 -6.23 12.06
CA ASN A 53 -5.72 -6.39 13.08
C ASN A 53 -6.59 -5.14 13.24
N HIS A 54 -6.03 -3.95 13.00
CA HIS A 54 -6.74 -2.70 13.29
C HIS A 54 -7.31 -2.02 12.05
N VAL A 55 -6.80 -2.31 10.85
CA VAL A 55 -7.11 -1.53 9.64
C VAL A 55 -7.73 -2.37 8.54
N ALA A 56 -7.72 -3.70 8.66
CA ALA A 56 -8.15 -4.60 7.59
C ALA A 56 -9.60 -4.37 7.10
N GLY A 57 -10.45 -3.70 7.91
CA GLY A 57 -11.82 -3.41 7.54
C GLY A 57 -12.08 -2.07 6.89
N ASP A 58 -11.07 -1.20 6.77
CA ASP A 58 -11.25 0.18 6.33
C ASP A 58 -11.12 0.38 4.82
N GLY A 59 -10.93 -0.69 4.04
CA GLY A 59 -10.78 -0.59 2.60
C GLY A 59 -9.47 0.03 2.14
N MET A 60 -8.53 0.24 3.05
CA MET A 60 -7.23 0.79 2.74
C MET A 60 -6.34 -0.27 2.10
N ASP A 61 -5.55 0.13 1.11
CA ASP A 61 -4.60 -0.78 0.47
C ASP A 61 -3.37 -0.94 1.37
N MET A 62 -3.37 -2.03 2.14
CA MET A 62 -2.28 -2.33 3.06
C MET A 62 -0.97 -2.62 2.34
N THR A 63 -1.02 -3.09 1.09
CA THR A 63 0.21 -3.36 0.34
C THR A 63 0.97 -2.08 0.06
N VAL A 64 0.28 -0.97 -0.23
CA VAL A 64 0.90 0.33 -0.44
C VAL A 64 1.54 0.84 0.85
N VAL A 65 0.82 0.75 1.96
CA VAL A 65 1.32 1.22 3.27
C VAL A 65 2.55 0.42 3.69
N LEU A 66 2.51 -0.90 3.52
CA LEU A 66 3.64 -1.75 3.89
C LEU A 66 4.84 -1.56 2.96
N ALA A 67 4.61 -1.27 1.66
CA ALA A 67 5.68 -0.95 0.73
C ALA A 67 6.40 0.35 1.15
N ASP A 68 5.65 1.36 1.54
CA ASP A 68 6.21 2.62 2.04
C ASP A 68 7.03 2.38 3.31
N LEU A 69 6.55 1.51 4.19
CA LEU A 69 7.26 1.15 5.41
C LEU A 69 8.60 0.46 5.11
N VAL A 70 8.61 -0.46 4.14
CA VAL A 70 9.84 -1.14 3.71
C VAL A 70 10.84 -0.12 3.16
N ASP A 71 10.39 0.81 2.31
CA ASP A 71 11.24 1.85 1.76
C ASP A 71 11.88 2.69 2.87
N LEU A 72 11.08 3.10 3.85
CA LEU A 72 11.55 3.89 4.97
C LEU A 72 12.59 3.12 5.81
N PHE A 73 12.33 1.85 6.07
CA PHE A 73 13.23 1.00 6.84
C PHE A 73 14.54 0.75 6.09
N GLU A 74 14.48 0.56 4.78
CA GLU A 74 15.70 0.40 3.98
C GLU A 74 16.56 1.66 4.03
N GLN A 75 15.94 2.82 3.93
CA GLN A 75 16.66 4.10 4.03
C GLN A 75 17.30 4.28 5.40
N GLY A 76 16.58 3.96 6.47
CA GLY A 76 17.10 4.04 7.82
C GLY A 76 18.27 3.09 8.04
N ALA A 77 18.14 1.85 7.59
CA ALA A 77 19.20 0.85 7.71
C ALA A 77 20.44 1.24 6.91
N ALA A 78 20.26 1.74 5.69
CA ALA A 78 21.35 2.19 4.85
C ALA A 78 22.10 3.37 5.46
N ALA A 79 21.40 4.23 6.20
CA ALA A 79 21.98 5.37 6.89
C ALA A 79 22.64 4.98 8.23
N GLY A 80 22.58 3.70 8.61
CA GLY A 80 23.15 3.23 9.88
C GLY A 80 22.36 3.63 11.10
N ARG A 81 21.09 3.98 10.95
CA ARG A 81 20.21 4.35 12.07
C ARG A 81 19.64 3.12 12.74
N ASP A 82 19.40 3.22 14.04
CA ASP A 82 18.62 2.21 14.75
C ASP A 82 17.15 2.31 14.35
N VAL A 83 16.44 1.18 14.39
CA VAL A 83 15.03 1.15 14.01
C VAL A 83 14.17 2.11 14.84
N LEU A 84 14.45 2.23 16.13
CA LEU A 84 13.70 3.14 17.01
C LEU A 84 14.00 4.60 16.72
N ASP A 85 15.12 4.92 16.09
CA ASP A 85 15.39 6.28 15.61
C ASP A 85 14.51 6.62 14.40
N VAL A 86 14.13 5.62 13.63
CA VAL A 86 13.24 5.81 12.47
C VAL A 86 11.78 5.93 12.91
N THR A 87 11.33 5.04 13.82
CA THR A 87 9.93 4.99 14.25
C THR A 87 9.63 5.88 15.44
N GLY A 88 10.64 6.21 16.25
CA GLY A 88 10.46 6.74 17.59
C GLY A 88 10.16 5.61 18.58
N GLU A 89 10.17 5.93 19.86
CA GLU A 89 9.90 4.94 20.92
C GLU A 89 8.44 4.51 20.93
N ASP A 90 7.53 5.41 20.55
CA ASP A 90 6.10 5.10 20.43
C ASP A 90 5.80 4.64 19.01
N VAL A 91 6.00 3.35 18.80
CA VAL A 91 5.78 2.73 17.47
C VAL A 91 4.31 2.77 17.07
N ALA A 92 3.39 2.68 18.03
CA ALA A 92 1.96 2.78 17.75
C ALA A 92 1.60 4.15 17.16
N ALA A 93 2.15 5.23 17.73
CA ALA A 93 1.96 6.58 17.18
C ALA A 93 2.54 6.70 15.78
N PHE A 94 3.69 6.10 15.52
CA PHE A 94 4.28 6.04 14.19
C PHE A 94 3.34 5.35 13.20
N CYS A 95 2.74 4.23 13.58
CA CYS A 95 1.77 3.52 12.75
C CYS A 95 0.55 4.38 12.45
N ASP A 96 0.03 5.08 13.44
CA ASP A 96 -1.12 5.96 13.27
C ASP A 96 -0.80 7.11 12.32
N ASP A 97 0.38 7.69 12.41
CA ASP A 97 0.84 8.74 11.50
C ASP A 97 0.96 8.22 10.06
N LEU A 98 1.51 7.03 9.90
CA LEU A 98 1.65 6.39 8.60
C LEU A 98 0.28 6.15 7.96
N LEU A 99 -0.67 5.67 8.74
CA LEU A 99 -2.04 5.43 8.28
C LEU A 99 -2.77 6.73 7.96
N THR A 100 -2.58 7.77 8.77
CA THR A 100 -3.17 9.08 8.54
C THR A 100 -2.67 9.68 7.23
N GLY A 101 -1.37 9.58 6.96
CA GLY A 101 -0.79 10.02 5.70
C GLY A 101 -1.40 9.31 4.50
N ALA A 102 -1.59 8.00 4.58
CA ALA A 102 -2.20 7.21 3.52
C ALA A 102 -3.67 7.59 3.31
N LYS A 103 -4.42 7.78 4.40
CA LYS A 103 -5.82 8.22 4.32
C LYS A 103 -5.95 9.60 3.69
N THR A 104 -5.11 10.52 4.07
CA THR A 104 -5.11 11.88 3.51
C THR A 104 -4.86 11.87 2.01
N TYR A 105 -3.88 11.07 1.56
CA TYR A 105 -3.59 10.92 0.14
C TYR A 105 -4.81 10.37 -0.63
N GLN A 106 -5.46 9.35 -0.09
CA GLN A 106 -6.65 8.76 -0.70
C GLN A 106 -7.81 9.76 -0.74
N SER A 107 -8.03 10.49 0.34
CA SER A 107 -9.06 11.53 0.41
C SER A 107 -8.81 12.62 -0.63
N THR A 108 -7.57 13.06 -0.81
CA THR A 108 -7.20 14.05 -1.81
C THR A 108 -7.52 13.57 -3.23
N LYS A 109 -7.26 12.30 -3.53
CA LYS A 109 -7.60 11.71 -4.83
C LYS A 109 -9.11 11.68 -5.06
N GLN A 110 -9.88 11.31 -4.05
CA GLN A 110 -11.34 11.31 -4.13
C GLN A 110 -11.89 12.71 -4.36
N ASP A 111 -11.37 13.69 -3.65
CA ASP A 111 -11.78 15.09 -3.82
C ASP A 111 -11.44 15.61 -5.21
N ALA A 112 -10.28 15.25 -5.74
CA ALA A 112 -9.87 15.63 -7.09
C ALA A 112 -10.82 15.05 -8.14
N LEU A 113 -11.21 13.78 -7.99
CA LEU A 113 -12.17 13.13 -8.89
C LEU A 113 -13.51 13.84 -8.84
N ASN A 114 -14.03 14.08 -7.64
CA ASN A 114 -15.31 14.73 -7.45
C ASN A 114 -15.31 16.14 -8.05
N ARG A 115 -14.23 16.89 -7.85
CA ARG A 115 -14.08 18.23 -8.41
C ARG A 115 -14.07 18.21 -9.94
N ALA A 116 -13.34 17.24 -10.54
CA ALA A 116 -13.27 17.11 -11.99
C ALA A 116 -14.65 16.81 -12.58
N ILE A 117 -15.41 15.91 -11.95
CA ILE A 117 -16.76 15.56 -12.40
C ILE A 117 -17.70 16.73 -12.25
N MET A 118 -17.74 17.37 -11.10
CA MET A 118 -18.63 18.49 -10.84
C MET A 118 -18.29 19.72 -11.66
N GLY A 119 -17.00 19.92 -11.98
CA GLY A 119 -16.58 21.01 -12.85
C GLY A 119 -17.14 20.89 -14.26
N LYS A 120 -17.27 19.65 -14.77
CA LYS A 120 -17.83 19.42 -16.10
C LYS A 120 -19.35 19.33 -16.10
N LEU A 121 -19.92 18.55 -15.19
CA LEU A 121 -21.36 18.26 -15.20
C LEU A 121 -22.16 19.29 -14.42
N GLY A 122 -21.59 19.85 -13.38
CA GLY A 122 -22.26 20.87 -12.57
C GLY A 122 -22.52 22.16 -13.32
N SER A 123 -21.62 22.53 -14.26
CA SER A 123 -21.78 23.75 -15.04
C SER A 123 -22.90 23.65 -16.09
N ASN A 124 -23.34 22.45 -16.42
CA ASN A 124 -24.42 22.21 -17.39
C ASN A 124 -25.81 22.17 -16.74
N ARG A 125 -25.90 22.31 -15.43
CA ARG A 125 -27.19 22.36 -14.75
C ARG A 125 -27.79 23.76 -14.85
N PRO A 126 -29.09 23.83 -15.17
CA PRO A 126 -29.76 25.12 -15.24
C PRO A 126 -29.89 25.79 -13.87
#